data_404d3a02f98d136d181f8d134486ece2
#
_entry.id   404d3a02f98d136d181f8d134486ece2
#
_cell.length_a   1.000
_cell.length_b   1.000
_cell.length_c   1.000
_cell.angle_alpha   90.00
_cell.angle_beta   90.00
_cell.angle_gamma   90.00
#
_symmetry.space_group_name_H-M   'P 1'
#
loop_
_entity.id
_entity.type
_entity.pdbx_description
1 polymer ?
#
loop_
_entity_poly.entity_id
_entity_poly.type
_entity_poly.pdbx_seq_one_letter_code
_entity_poly.pdbx_strand_id
1 'polypeptide(L)'
;MSPSLQVVLTCCYSLFLLAVAWLLDVLGRHSARMSREWKTTNFVYHDDRDGWKCHEDHWLWPASFDPQKRVVRYRGQHEICGRCPVKDTCSPTMTAREVTMPVDPWPYSEAGLFHRGMTVCVMVAALALPGGMLFVARTVAEWHKIGRAVQQECRDRS
;
A
#
# COMPACT_ATOMS: atom_id res chain seq x y z
N MET A 1 -36.51 6.16 -8.29
CA MET A 1 -35.94 5.43 -7.14
C MET A 1 -36.32 6.17 -5.86
N SER A 2 -36.79 5.45 -4.84
CA SER A 2 -37.11 6.07 -3.55
C SER A 2 -35.83 6.60 -2.89
N PRO A 3 -35.86 7.75 -2.19
CA PRO A 3 -34.69 8.31 -1.55
C PRO A 3 -34.05 7.36 -0.53
N SER A 4 -34.82 6.50 0.11
CA SER A 4 -34.33 5.45 1.00
C SER A 4 -33.45 4.40 0.29
N LEU A 5 -33.83 4.00 -0.94
CA LEU A 5 -33.07 3.05 -1.72
C LEU A 5 -31.70 3.64 -2.16
N GLN A 6 -31.67 4.91 -2.55
CA GLN A 6 -30.43 5.60 -2.92
C GLN A 6 -29.45 5.67 -1.75
N VAL A 7 -29.94 6.02 -0.55
CA VAL A 7 -29.11 6.04 0.66
C VAL A 7 -28.54 4.67 0.97
N VAL A 8 -29.37 3.63 0.94
CA VAL A 8 -28.91 2.24 1.19
C VAL A 8 -27.84 1.82 0.19
N LEU A 9 -28.07 2.04 -1.10
CA LEU A 9 -27.10 1.69 -2.14
C LEU A 9 -25.77 2.42 -1.97
N THR A 10 -25.82 3.72 -1.64
CA THR A 10 -24.58 4.50 -1.42
C THR A 10 -23.84 4.02 -0.18
N CYS A 11 -24.52 3.73 0.90
CA CYS A 11 -23.90 3.17 2.10
C CYS A 11 -23.26 1.80 1.83
N CYS A 12 -23.96 0.91 1.14
CA CYS A 12 -23.42 -0.40 0.76
C CYS A 12 -22.18 -0.27 -0.13
N TYR A 13 -22.22 0.63 -1.11
CA TYR A 13 -21.08 0.88 -1.99
C TYR A 13 -19.88 1.47 -1.23
N SER A 14 -20.10 2.40 -0.33
CA SER A 14 -19.05 2.97 0.52
C SER A 14 -18.41 1.92 1.42
N LEU A 15 -19.22 1.06 2.04
CA LEU A 15 -18.70 -0.06 2.84
C LEU A 15 -17.91 -1.05 2.00
N PHE A 16 -18.36 -1.34 0.79
CA PHE A 16 -17.63 -2.17 -0.16
C PHE A 16 -16.25 -1.56 -0.49
N LEU A 17 -16.17 -0.27 -0.78
CA LEU A 17 -14.89 0.40 -1.05
C LEU A 17 -13.96 0.38 0.17
N LEU A 18 -14.48 0.54 1.39
CA LEU A 18 -13.67 0.43 2.61
C LEU A 18 -13.13 -0.99 2.80
N ALA A 19 -13.94 -2.01 2.50
CA ALA A 19 -13.49 -3.40 2.54
C ALA A 19 -12.40 -3.67 1.49
N VAL A 20 -12.53 -3.12 0.28
CA VAL A 20 -11.50 -3.19 -0.78
C VAL A 20 -10.22 -2.49 -0.33
N ALA A 21 -10.31 -1.30 0.27
CA ALA A 21 -9.14 -0.58 0.77
C ALA A 21 -8.39 -1.39 1.85
N TRP A 22 -9.13 -1.98 2.78
CA TRP A 22 -8.56 -2.85 3.82
C TRP A 22 -7.88 -4.09 3.21
N LEU A 23 -8.54 -4.74 2.24
CA LEU A 23 -8.01 -5.92 1.55
C LEU A 23 -6.72 -5.59 0.81
N LEU A 24 -6.67 -4.45 0.10
CA LEU A 24 -5.46 -3.98 -0.58
C LEU A 24 -4.29 -3.79 0.39
N ASP A 25 -4.53 -3.17 1.57
CA ASP A 25 -3.50 -2.98 2.58
C ASP A 25 -2.97 -4.33 3.12
N VAL A 26 -3.87 -5.27 3.42
CA VAL A 26 -3.50 -6.61 3.90
C VAL A 26 -2.70 -7.38 2.85
N LEU A 27 -3.18 -7.39 1.59
CA LEU A 27 -2.49 -8.07 0.48
C LEU A 27 -1.13 -7.45 0.19
N GLY A 28 -1.02 -6.11 0.24
CA GLY A 28 0.24 -5.41 0.06
C GLY A 28 1.29 -5.80 1.10
N ARG A 29 0.89 -5.85 2.38
CA ARG A 29 1.77 -6.29 3.48
C ARG A 29 2.17 -7.76 3.33
N HIS A 30 1.23 -8.62 2.96
CA HIS A 30 1.49 -10.05 2.76
C HIS A 30 2.46 -10.28 1.59
N SER A 31 2.21 -9.65 0.45
CA SER A 31 3.08 -9.72 -0.73
C SER A 31 4.50 -9.23 -0.42
N ALA A 32 4.64 -8.13 0.34
CA ALA A 32 5.94 -7.61 0.74
C ALA A 32 6.72 -8.59 1.65
N ARG A 33 6.03 -9.26 2.58
CA ARG A 33 6.63 -10.30 3.44
C ARG A 33 7.11 -11.49 2.61
N MET A 34 6.23 -12.03 1.77
CA MET A 34 6.56 -13.15 0.89
C MET A 34 7.75 -12.82 -0.03
N SER A 35 7.74 -11.64 -0.65
CA SER A 35 8.86 -11.21 -1.50
C SER A 35 10.19 -11.11 -0.74
N ARG A 36 10.17 -10.67 0.52
CA ARG A 36 11.36 -10.63 1.37
C ARG A 36 11.85 -12.04 1.68
N GLU A 37 10.96 -12.92 2.15
CA GLU A 37 11.27 -14.31 2.47
C GLU A 37 11.90 -15.03 1.27
N TRP A 38 11.30 -14.93 0.10
CA TRP A 38 11.83 -15.54 -1.13
C TRP A 38 13.24 -15.05 -1.49
N LYS A 39 13.53 -13.77 -1.29
CA LYS A 39 14.84 -13.20 -1.58
C LYS A 39 15.92 -13.62 -0.59
N THR A 40 15.53 -13.97 0.63
CA THR A 40 16.45 -14.24 1.74
C THR A 40 16.36 -15.66 2.29
N THR A 41 15.61 -16.57 1.65
CA THR A 41 15.33 -17.93 2.15
C THR A 41 16.59 -18.71 2.56
N ASN A 42 17.71 -18.51 1.86
CA ASN A 42 18.96 -19.21 2.13
C ASN A 42 20.05 -18.29 2.74
N PHE A 43 19.62 -17.16 3.32
CA PHE A 43 20.53 -16.17 3.87
C PHE A 43 20.07 -15.74 5.25
N VAL A 44 21.01 -15.62 6.18
CA VAL A 44 20.77 -15.12 7.54
C VAL A 44 21.48 -13.77 7.66
N TYR A 45 20.73 -12.75 8.07
CA TYR A 45 21.30 -11.45 8.36
C TYR A 45 21.95 -11.44 9.74
N HIS A 46 23.14 -10.92 9.82
CA HIS A 46 23.91 -10.73 11.05
C HIS A 46 24.08 -9.23 11.32
N ASP A 47 23.39 -8.74 12.33
CA ASP A 47 23.35 -7.32 12.69
C ASP A 47 24.69 -6.83 13.25
N ASP A 48 25.44 -7.71 13.92
CA ASP A 48 26.77 -7.46 14.48
C ASP A 48 27.83 -7.11 13.43
N ARG A 49 27.64 -7.58 12.19
CA ARG A 49 28.60 -7.42 11.10
C ARG A 49 28.04 -6.70 9.87
N ASP A 50 26.77 -6.27 9.92
CA ASP A 50 26.04 -5.70 8.79
C ASP A 50 26.24 -6.51 7.50
N GLY A 51 25.99 -7.84 7.58
CA GLY A 51 26.23 -8.75 6.48
C GLY A 51 25.25 -9.91 6.45
N TRP A 52 25.09 -10.49 5.28
CA TRP A 52 24.29 -11.69 5.08
C TRP A 52 25.20 -12.91 4.98
N LYS A 53 24.88 -13.97 5.70
CA LYS A 53 25.57 -15.25 5.63
C LYS A 53 24.72 -16.25 4.86
N CYS A 54 25.28 -16.89 3.81
CA CYS A 54 24.57 -17.91 3.07
C CYS A 54 24.69 -19.29 3.74
N HIS A 55 23.93 -20.26 3.28
CA HIS A 55 23.93 -21.64 3.81
C HIS A 55 25.26 -22.38 3.59
N GLU A 56 26.10 -21.93 2.65
CA GLU A 56 27.46 -22.43 2.43
C GLU A 56 28.52 -21.63 3.23
N ASP A 57 28.09 -20.93 4.30
CA ASP A 57 28.94 -20.18 5.22
C ASP A 57 29.71 -18.99 4.59
N HIS A 58 29.31 -18.53 3.41
CA HIS A 58 29.92 -17.38 2.77
C HIS A 58 29.18 -16.10 3.06
N TRP A 59 29.94 -14.99 3.13
CA TRP A 59 29.39 -13.68 3.48
C TRP A 59 29.10 -12.84 2.25
N LEU A 60 28.00 -12.10 2.33
CA LEU A 60 27.66 -11.01 1.42
C LEU A 60 27.79 -9.70 2.19
N TRP A 61 28.62 -8.81 1.67
CA TRP A 61 28.89 -7.53 2.29
C TRP A 61 28.16 -6.40 1.58
N PRO A 62 27.89 -5.26 2.26
CA PRO A 62 27.31 -4.09 1.62
C PRO A 62 28.25 -3.58 0.54
N ALA A 63 27.79 -3.62 -0.71
CA ALA A 63 28.57 -3.25 -1.88
C ALA A 63 28.19 -1.86 -2.43
N SER A 64 26.92 -1.48 -2.35
CA SER A 64 26.45 -0.19 -2.81
C SER A 64 25.15 0.23 -2.12
N PHE A 65 24.98 1.53 -1.98
CA PHE A 65 23.74 2.15 -1.51
C PHE A 65 23.12 2.96 -2.65
N ASP A 66 21.85 2.74 -2.92
CA ASP A 66 21.07 3.52 -3.86
C ASP A 66 20.24 4.55 -3.09
N PRO A 67 20.61 5.85 -3.13
CA PRO A 67 19.92 6.88 -2.35
C PRO A 67 18.53 7.20 -2.88
N GLN A 68 18.25 6.96 -4.18
CA GLN A 68 16.95 7.24 -4.77
C GLN A 68 15.92 6.21 -4.31
N LYS A 69 16.30 4.93 -4.33
CA LYS A 69 15.44 3.82 -3.91
C LYS A 69 15.57 3.49 -2.42
N ARG A 70 16.52 4.12 -1.73
CA ARG A 70 16.86 3.86 -0.32
C ARG A 70 17.05 2.37 -0.04
N VAL A 71 17.89 1.73 -0.85
CA VAL A 71 18.19 0.30 -0.74
C VAL A 71 19.69 0.08 -0.64
N VAL A 72 20.10 -0.85 0.21
CA VAL A 72 21.47 -1.36 0.28
C VAL A 72 21.55 -2.66 -0.52
N ARG A 73 22.57 -2.78 -1.34
CA ARG A 73 22.87 -3.98 -2.10
C ARG A 73 24.04 -4.69 -1.45
N TYR A 74 23.79 -5.90 -0.98
CA TYR A 74 24.78 -6.79 -0.44
C TYR A 74 25.25 -7.74 -1.54
N ARG A 75 26.55 -7.92 -1.70
CA ARG A 75 27.13 -8.76 -2.74
C ARG A 75 28.12 -9.74 -2.16
N GLY A 76 28.06 -10.99 -2.63
CA GLY A 76 29.06 -12.01 -2.37
C GLY A 76 30.33 -11.76 -3.18
N GLN A 77 31.42 -12.37 -2.74
CA GLN A 77 32.69 -12.34 -3.51
C GLN A 77 32.57 -13.20 -4.76
N HIS A 78 32.91 -12.62 -5.92
CA HIS A 78 32.75 -13.30 -7.21
C HIS A 78 33.59 -14.60 -7.30
N GLU A 79 34.80 -14.59 -6.76
CA GLU A 79 35.72 -15.76 -6.78
C GLU A 79 35.15 -16.93 -5.97
N ILE A 80 34.49 -16.65 -4.86
CA ILE A 80 33.88 -17.63 -3.97
C ILE A 80 32.56 -18.13 -4.57
N CYS A 81 31.66 -17.22 -4.90
CA CYS A 81 30.34 -17.54 -5.46
C CYS A 81 30.47 -18.23 -6.84
N GLY A 82 31.49 -17.90 -7.62
CA GLY A 82 31.72 -18.49 -8.93
C GLY A 82 32.13 -19.98 -8.90
N ARG A 83 32.71 -20.44 -7.79
CA ARG A 83 33.11 -21.85 -7.56
C ARG A 83 32.17 -22.60 -6.60
N CYS A 84 31.11 -21.98 -6.16
CA CYS A 84 30.19 -22.57 -5.20
C CYS A 84 29.43 -23.76 -5.82
N PRO A 85 29.31 -24.91 -5.13
CA PRO A 85 28.61 -26.09 -5.64
C PRO A 85 27.14 -25.88 -5.95
N VAL A 86 26.51 -24.92 -5.26
CA VAL A 86 25.09 -24.56 -5.42
C VAL A 86 24.87 -23.29 -6.25
N LYS A 87 25.88 -22.86 -7.02
CA LYS A 87 25.84 -21.62 -7.81
C LYS A 87 24.59 -21.53 -8.70
N ASP A 88 24.30 -22.59 -9.44
CA ASP A 88 23.23 -22.59 -10.46
C ASP A 88 21.83 -22.43 -9.85
N THR A 89 21.64 -22.88 -8.62
CA THR A 89 20.40 -22.71 -7.88
C THR A 89 20.35 -21.40 -7.09
N CYS A 90 21.51 -20.94 -6.59
CA CYS A 90 21.61 -19.73 -5.79
C CYS A 90 21.65 -18.46 -6.65
N SER A 91 22.47 -18.45 -7.71
CA SER A 91 22.63 -17.29 -8.61
C SER A 91 22.83 -17.76 -10.04
N PRO A 92 21.78 -17.88 -10.83
CA PRO A 92 21.85 -18.34 -12.21
C PRO A 92 22.60 -17.35 -13.13
N THR A 93 22.89 -16.15 -12.63
CA THR A 93 23.69 -15.15 -13.37
C THR A 93 25.18 -15.42 -13.26
N MET A 94 25.96 -14.92 -14.25
CA MET A 94 27.43 -15.04 -14.25
C MET A 94 28.11 -14.28 -13.10
N THR A 95 27.37 -13.35 -12.46
CA THR A 95 27.87 -12.53 -11.36
C THR A 95 27.64 -13.21 -10.01
N ALA A 96 28.30 -12.72 -8.97
CA ALA A 96 28.08 -13.16 -7.60
C ALA A 96 26.63 -12.86 -7.15
N ARG A 97 26.14 -13.62 -6.18
CA ARG A 97 24.81 -13.39 -5.59
C ARG A 97 24.71 -11.99 -5.01
N GLU A 98 23.60 -11.33 -5.33
CA GLU A 98 23.26 -10.03 -4.80
C GLU A 98 21.92 -10.10 -4.06
N VAL A 99 21.87 -9.53 -2.84
CA VAL A 99 20.66 -9.36 -2.04
C VAL A 99 20.43 -7.88 -1.85
N THR A 100 19.24 -7.42 -2.19
CA THR A 100 18.84 -6.01 -2.03
C THR A 100 17.93 -5.88 -0.82
N MET A 101 18.32 -5.02 0.12
CA MET A 101 17.54 -4.76 1.34
C MET A 101 17.13 -3.29 1.41
N PRO A 102 15.84 -2.98 1.59
CA PRO A 102 15.41 -1.60 1.83
C PRO A 102 15.89 -1.16 3.22
N VAL A 103 16.39 0.07 3.30
CA VAL A 103 16.79 0.72 4.55
C VAL A 103 15.57 0.99 5.42
N ASP A 104 14.50 1.43 4.77
CA ASP A 104 13.26 1.74 5.48
C ASP A 104 12.40 0.47 5.64
N PRO A 105 11.68 0.34 6.78
CA PRO A 105 10.66 -0.69 6.92
C PRO A 105 9.60 -0.52 5.83
N TRP A 106 8.93 -1.62 5.45
CA TRP A 106 8.02 -1.65 4.31
C TRP A 106 7.01 -0.49 4.25
N PRO A 107 6.39 -0.03 5.35
CA PRO A 107 5.43 1.06 5.29
C PRO A 107 6.00 2.40 4.79
N TYR A 108 7.31 2.58 4.88
CA TYR A 108 8.02 3.80 4.49
C TYR A 108 8.87 3.61 3.23
N SER A 109 8.95 2.38 2.69
CA SER A 109 9.57 2.11 1.40
C SER A 109 8.74 2.73 0.26
N GLU A 110 9.35 2.96 -0.90
CA GLU A 110 8.67 3.49 -2.09
C GLU A 110 7.39 2.70 -2.43
N ALA A 111 7.48 1.38 -2.46
CA ALA A 111 6.33 0.50 -2.69
C ALA A 111 5.27 0.62 -1.59
N GLY A 112 5.67 0.72 -0.33
CA GLY A 112 4.77 0.89 0.81
C GLY A 112 4.06 2.24 0.78
N LEU A 113 4.75 3.32 0.44
CA LEU A 113 4.17 4.65 0.28
C LEU A 113 3.14 4.68 -0.86
N PHE A 114 3.45 4.06 -2.00
CA PHE A 114 2.51 3.92 -3.11
C PHE A 114 1.24 3.17 -2.68
N HIS A 115 1.38 2.02 -2.02
CA HIS A 115 0.24 1.25 -1.51
C HIS A 115 -0.62 2.05 -0.52
N ARG A 116 0.01 2.75 0.40
CA ARG A 116 -0.70 3.63 1.36
C ARG A 116 -1.42 4.76 0.65
N GLY A 117 -0.78 5.39 -0.33
CA GLY A 117 -1.40 6.43 -1.15
C GLY A 117 -2.66 5.93 -1.87
N MET A 118 -2.59 4.77 -2.51
CA MET A 118 -3.74 4.12 -3.15
C MET A 118 -4.86 3.80 -2.14
N THR A 119 -4.52 3.24 -0.99
CA THR A 119 -5.49 2.94 0.07
C THR A 119 -6.19 4.20 0.55
N VAL A 120 -5.44 5.30 0.79
CA VAL A 120 -6.01 6.59 1.19
C VAL A 120 -6.93 7.15 0.11
N CYS A 121 -6.56 7.09 -1.17
CA CYS A 121 -7.42 7.53 -2.27
C CYS A 121 -8.76 6.78 -2.29
N VAL A 122 -8.74 5.46 -2.12
CA VAL A 122 -9.97 4.64 -2.06
C VAL A 122 -10.81 5.00 -0.85
N MET A 123 -10.18 5.22 0.32
CA MET A 123 -10.89 5.64 1.54
C MET A 123 -11.54 7.02 1.38
N VAL A 124 -10.82 7.98 0.79
CA VAL A 124 -11.38 9.32 0.51
C VAL A 124 -12.56 9.22 -0.45
N ALA A 125 -12.46 8.43 -1.51
CA ALA A 125 -13.56 8.18 -2.44
C ALA A 125 -14.78 7.56 -1.74
N ALA A 126 -14.55 6.57 -0.85
CA ALA A 126 -15.60 5.93 -0.08
C ALA A 126 -16.34 6.91 0.84
N LEU A 127 -15.64 7.87 1.44
CA LEU A 127 -16.22 8.88 2.34
C LEU A 127 -16.86 10.06 1.58
N ALA A 128 -16.32 10.41 0.39
CA ALA A 128 -16.85 11.50 -0.42
C ALA A 128 -18.27 11.23 -0.92
N LEU A 129 -18.61 9.98 -1.24
CA LEU A 129 -19.93 9.59 -1.73
C LEU A 129 -21.06 9.86 -0.70
N PRO A 130 -21.03 9.33 0.53
CA PRO A 130 -22.06 9.62 1.52
C PRO A 130 -22.01 11.08 1.98
N GLY A 131 -20.82 11.70 2.06
CA GLY A 131 -20.66 13.12 2.36
C GLY A 131 -21.35 14.02 1.35
N GLY A 132 -21.17 13.73 0.05
CA GLY A 132 -21.85 14.44 -1.04
C GLY A 132 -23.38 14.29 -0.97
N MET A 133 -23.87 13.07 -0.68
CA MET A 133 -25.31 12.86 -0.52
C MET A 133 -25.90 13.63 0.67
N LEU A 134 -25.21 13.66 1.81
CA LEU A 134 -25.62 14.44 2.97
C LEU A 134 -25.67 15.93 2.67
N PHE A 135 -24.67 16.45 1.95
CA PHE A 135 -24.63 17.83 1.52
C PHE A 135 -25.81 18.18 0.60
N VAL A 136 -26.06 17.36 -0.42
CA VAL A 136 -27.22 17.56 -1.33
C VAL A 136 -28.55 17.45 -0.59
N ALA A 137 -28.72 16.48 0.31
CA ALA A 137 -29.92 16.33 1.10
C ALA A 137 -30.19 17.56 1.99
N ARG A 138 -29.14 18.12 2.58
CA ARG A 138 -29.25 19.33 3.40
C ARG A 138 -29.64 20.55 2.56
N THR A 139 -29.02 20.76 1.42
CA THR A 139 -29.36 21.88 0.53
C THR A 139 -30.80 21.79 0.02
N VAL A 140 -31.25 20.62 -0.41
CA VAL A 140 -32.63 20.39 -0.86
C VAL A 140 -33.60 20.66 0.27
N ALA A 141 -33.32 20.22 1.51
CA ALA A 141 -34.17 20.49 2.67
C ALA A 141 -34.24 22.00 2.98
N GLU A 142 -33.16 22.74 2.83
CA GLU A 142 -33.14 24.20 2.98
C GLU A 142 -33.98 24.89 1.91
N TRP A 143 -33.88 24.50 0.65
CA TRP A 143 -34.72 25.01 -0.44
C TRP A 143 -36.21 24.77 -0.21
N HIS A 144 -36.57 23.59 0.29
CA HIS A 144 -37.96 23.29 0.65
C HIS A 144 -38.49 24.15 1.82
N LYS A 145 -37.65 24.52 2.79
CA LYS A 145 -38.01 25.43 3.89
C LYS A 145 -38.25 26.83 3.35
N ILE A 146 -37.37 27.35 2.49
CA ILE A 146 -37.51 28.68 1.89
C ILE A 146 -38.77 28.75 1.03
N GLY A 147 -39.04 27.74 0.19
CA GLY A 147 -40.22 27.69 -0.65
C GLY A 147 -41.53 27.70 0.16
N ARG A 148 -41.59 26.98 1.29
CA ARG A 148 -42.75 27.01 2.17
C ARG A 148 -42.95 28.35 2.87
N ALA A 149 -41.87 29.00 3.30
CA ALA A 149 -41.94 30.32 3.91
C ALA A 149 -42.47 31.38 2.94
N VAL A 150 -42.02 31.36 1.69
CA VAL A 150 -42.50 32.27 0.63
C VAL A 150 -43.99 32.03 0.33
N GLN A 151 -44.44 30.79 0.25
CA GLN A 151 -45.89 30.46 0.06
C GLN A 151 -46.79 30.93 1.20
N GLN A 152 -46.33 30.83 2.46
CA GLN A 152 -47.03 31.34 3.61
C GLN A 152 -47.16 32.87 3.53
N GLU A 153 -46.08 33.59 3.23
CA GLU A 153 -46.09 35.04 3.14
C GLU A 153 -47.01 35.56 2.02
N CYS A 154 -47.10 34.84 0.89
CA CYS A 154 -48.06 35.16 -0.19
C CYS A 154 -49.52 34.93 0.23
N ARG A 155 -49.77 33.90 1.08
CA ARG A 155 -51.12 33.63 1.59
C ARG A 155 -51.59 34.66 2.60
N ASP A 156 -50.70 35.14 3.46
CA ASP A 156 -51.02 36.11 4.52
C ASP A 156 -51.21 37.54 3.97
N ARG A 157 -50.82 37.79 2.71
CA ARG A 157 -51.01 39.09 2.02
C ARG A 157 -52.26 39.15 1.12
N SER A 158 -52.94 38.04 0.92
CA SER A 158 -54.19 37.95 0.12
C SER A 158 -55.43 37.87 0.99
#